data_fba8b710164e132fc15f21cdc6dbe1d9
#
_entry.id   fba8b710164e132fc15f21cdc6dbe1d9
#
_cell.length_a   1.000
_cell.length_b   1.000
_cell.length_c   1.000
_cell.angle_alpha   90.00
_cell.angle_beta   90.00
_cell.angle_gamma   90.00
#
_symmetry.space_group_name_H-M   'P 1'
#
loop_
_entity.id
_entity.type
_entity.pdbx_description
1 polymer ?
#
loop_
_entity_poly.entity_id
_entity_poly.type
_entity_poly.pdbx_seq_one_letter_code
_entity_poly.pdbx_strand_id
1 'polypeptide(L)'
;MVTGKIRHLVFVCCCLQLFTGSTHAQQPIDIPTEETDREYLEKTFQWETSKPTVIDFDWVQLVSGEWLKGAIKGLYKDSFEFDSDKLGLLTLDWEDVRYVETHIPGSANIEGHGTVYGYFEINKTKIIVTNGNEPMEFDRSRLVSFITGGEEESDYWSAKITLGLIVRSGNTDQVDYNAKANIRRQTSFSRFIADYIGNISNAQDIQTTNNHRISATHDLFKSRRFFLRPIFGEYYRDPFSNIDSKVTLGTGLGYTIIDTSRINWNIAGGPAYQATRFVSVQPGENIKETTPALVVGTDYDFELTKKLDFIYSYSTTWGNKASGGYTHHMVTTFESEIIGSFDFDISFIWDHISNPTAGDDGIIPLKDDYRLTLGVSYEY
;
A
#
# COMPACT_ATOMS: atom_id res chain seq x y z
N MET A 1 -22.04 -35.92 -40.69
CA MET A 1 -23.21 -36.80 -40.47
C MET A 1 -23.69 -36.57 -39.05
N VAL A 2 -24.96 -36.15 -38.96
CA VAL A 2 -25.94 -36.22 -37.89
C VAL A 2 -25.65 -35.31 -36.67
N THR A 3 -26.12 -34.15 -36.61
CA THR A 3 -27.38 -33.45 -36.17
C THR A 3 -28.00 -34.00 -34.86
N GLY A 4 -28.21 -33.08 -33.91
CA GLY A 4 -29.04 -33.29 -32.73
C GLY A 4 -29.28 -32.02 -31.93
N LYS A 5 -30.21 -31.17 -32.33
CA LYS A 5 -30.85 -30.12 -31.56
C LYS A 5 -31.83 -30.73 -30.56
N ILE A 6 -31.85 -30.28 -29.28
CA ILE A 6 -33.07 -30.42 -28.46
C ILE A 6 -33.32 -29.11 -27.72
N ARG A 7 -34.52 -28.55 -28.02
CA ARG A 7 -35.24 -27.46 -27.34
C ARG A 7 -36.02 -28.02 -26.15
N HIS A 8 -36.12 -27.32 -25.05
CA HIS A 8 -37.25 -27.39 -24.09
C HIS A 8 -37.48 -25.98 -23.58
N LEU A 9 -38.47 -25.41 -23.98
CA LEU A 9 -39.89 -25.20 -23.77
C LEU A 9 -40.24 -24.93 -22.28
N VAL A 10 -40.59 -23.67 -22.09
CA VAL A 10 -41.15 -23.05 -20.88
C VAL A 10 -42.62 -23.51 -20.71
N PHE A 11 -42.98 -23.83 -19.46
CA PHE A 11 -44.40 -23.97 -19.07
C PHE A 11 -44.69 -22.93 -17.99
N VAL A 12 -45.47 -21.93 -18.35
CA VAL A 12 -46.16 -21.01 -17.45
C VAL A 12 -47.49 -21.65 -17.06
N CYS A 13 -47.72 -21.83 -15.77
CA CYS A 13 -49.01 -22.23 -15.24
C CYS A 13 -49.60 -21.08 -14.42
N CYS A 14 -50.62 -20.42 -15.01
CA CYS A 14 -51.51 -19.49 -14.31
C CYS A 14 -52.45 -20.25 -13.39
N CYS A 15 -52.41 -19.95 -12.07
CA CYS A 15 -53.52 -20.26 -11.18
C CYS A 15 -54.22 -18.97 -10.76
N LEU A 16 -55.34 -18.67 -11.37
CA LEU A 16 -56.34 -17.73 -10.86
C LEU A 16 -57.06 -18.41 -9.68
N GLN A 17 -56.96 -17.83 -8.50
CA GLN A 17 -57.90 -18.09 -7.41
C GLN A 17 -58.65 -16.81 -7.08
N LEU A 18 -59.93 -16.85 -7.31
CA LEU A 18 -60.94 -15.87 -6.92
C LEU A 18 -61.11 -15.97 -5.38
N PHE A 19 -60.70 -14.92 -4.67
CA PHE A 19 -61.15 -14.73 -3.27
C PHE A 19 -62.22 -13.64 -3.24
N THR A 20 -63.41 -14.06 -2.84
CA THR A 20 -64.52 -13.18 -2.56
C THR A 20 -64.27 -12.44 -1.24
N GLY A 21 -64.27 -11.14 -1.33
CA GLY A 21 -63.94 -10.22 -0.23
C GLY A 21 -64.99 -10.15 0.86
N SER A 22 -64.55 -9.97 2.06
CA SER A 22 -65.26 -9.29 3.13
C SER A 22 -64.67 -7.91 3.28
N THR A 23 -65.53 -6.90 3.04
CA THR A 23 -65.17 -5.50 3.27
C THR A 23 -65.06 -5.27 4.77
N HIS A 24 -63.83 -5.26 5.29
CA HIS A 24 -63.55 -4.61 6.55
C HIS A 24 -63.37 -3.10 6.27
N ALA A 25 -64.19 -2.29 6.91
CA ALA A 25 -64.00 -0.84 6.90
C ALA A 25 -62.61 -0.53 7.44
N GLN A 26 -61.71 -0.01 6.60
CA GLN A 26 -60.48 0.59 7.03
C GLN A 26 -60.77 1.77 7.93
N GLN A 27 -60.29 1.74 9.16
CA GLN A 27 -60.24 2.95 9.99
C GLN A 27 -59.43 4.03 9.25
N PRO A 28 -59.79 5.29 9.33
CA PRO A 28 -59.01 6.37 8.74
C PRO A 28 -57.60 6.33 9.28
N ILE A 29 -56.62 6.27 8.36
CA ILE A 29 -55.21 6.50 8.72
C ILE A 29 -55.16 7.97 9.22
N ASP A 30 -54.86 8.15 10.52
CA ASP A 30 -54.54 9.45 11.04
C ASP A 30 -53.33 9.98 10.28
N ILE A 31 -53.52 10.91 9.38
CA ILE A 31 -52.45 11.63 8.72
C ILE A 31 -51.87 12.55 9.78
N PRO A 32 -50.58 12.42 10.14
CA PRO A 32 -49.96 13.30 11.10
C PRO A 32 -50.15 14.77 10.69
N THR A 33 -50.53 15.62 11.61
CA THR A 33 -50.65 17.05 11.37
C THR A 33 -49.26 17.63 11.10
N GLU A 34 -49.13 18.69 10.31
CA GLU A 34 -47.88 19.40 10.00
C GLU A 34 -47.00 19.68 11.25
N GLU A 35 -47.59 19.79 12.41
CA GLU A 35 -46.94 20.03 13.71
C GLU A 35 -46.21 18.77 14.23
N THR A 36 -46.80 17.57 14.04
CA THR A 36 -46.19 16.27 14.42
C THR A 36 -45.04 15.92 13.52
N ASP A 37 -45.15 16.22 12.23
CA ASP A 37 -44.06 16.01 11.25
C ASP A 37 -42.89 16.94 11.53
N ARG A 38 -43.16 18.19 11.95
CA ARG A 38 -42.12 19.15 12.33
C ARG A 38 -41.36 18.71 13.58
N GLU A 39 -42.06 18.28 14.63
CA GLU A 39 -41.43 17.75 15.86
C GLU A 39 -40.64 16.45 15.61
N TYR A 40 -41.13 15.58 14.74
CA TYR A 40 -40.41 14.36 14.32
C TYR A 40 -39.17 14.71 13.53
N LEU A 41 -39.27 15.64 12.59
CA LEU A 41 -38.13 16.10 11.79
C LEU A 41 -37.09 16.84 12.66
N GLU A 42 -37.54 17.68 13.62
CA GLU A 42 -36.64 18.35 14.55
C GLU A 42 -35.91 17.35 15.47
N LYS A 43 -36.61 16.33 15.99
CA LYS A 43 -35.97 15.25 16.77
C LYS A 43 -35.01 14.41 15.97
N THR A 44 -35.37 14.05 14.73
CA THR A 44 -34.49 13.31 13.81
C THR A 44 -33.26 14.16 13.45
N PHE A 45 -33.46 15.45 13.20
CA PHE A 45 -32.36 16.38 12.88
C PHE A 45 -31.44 16.61 14.10
N GLN A 46 -31.99 16.67 15.32
CA GLN A 46 -31.20 16.76 16.57
C GLN A 46 -30.41 15.47 16.82
N TRP A 47 -30.93 14.29 16.46
CA TRP A 47 -30.23 13.04 16.63
C TRP A 47 -29.03 12.92 15.68
N GLU A 48 -29.17 13.35 14.41
CA GLU A 48 -28.08 13.40 13.44
C GLU A 48 -27.00 14.44 13.78
N THR A 49 -27.34 15.47 14.53
CA THR A 49 -26.43 16.56 14.93
C THR A 49 -25.86 16.43 16.34
N SER A 50 -26.36 15.49 17.16
CA SER A 50 -25.84 15.29 18.50
C SER A 50 -24.46 14.67 18.48
N LYS A 51 -23.46 15.45 18.91
CA LYS A 51 -22.09 14.98 19.08
C LYS A 51 -22.04 13.98 20.23
N PRO A 52 -21.49 12.77 20.02
CA PRO A 52 -21.27 11.81 21.10
C PRO A 52 -20.28 12.37 22.13
N THR A 53 -20.39 11.90 23.37
CA THR A 53 -19.42 12.27 24.41
C THR A 53 -18.13 11.48 24.22
N VAL A 54 -17.00 12.17 24.12
CA VAL A 54 -15.65 11.55 24.02
C VAL A 54 -15.22 11.19 25.44
N ILE A 55 -15.16 9.90 25.76
CA ILE A 55 -14.70 9.41 27.05
C ILE A 55 -13.53 8.44 26.91
N ASP A 56 -13.65 7.40 26.06
CA ASP A 56 -12.66 6.34 25.95
C ASP A 56 -12.31 5.98 24.50
N PHE A 57 -12.84 6.69 23.51
CA PHE A 57 -12.71 6.34 22.09
C PHE A 57 -12.62 7.59 21.24
N ASP A 58 -11.95 7.44 20.08
CA ASP A 58 -12.02 8.44 19.03
C ASP A 58 -13.37 8.37 18.31
N TRP A 59 -13.82 9.52 17.87
CA TRP A 59 -15.06 9.64 17.12
C TRP A 59 -14.82 10.24 15.75
N VAL A 60 -15.44 9.63 14.74
CA VAL A 60 -15.41 10.08 13.37
C VAL A 60 -16.83 10.21 12.85
N GLN A 61 -17.17 11.35 12.25
CA GLN A 61 -18.41 11.52 11.52
C GLN A 61 -18.13 11.59 10.03
N LEU A 62 -18.87 10.81 9.25
CA LEU A 62 -18.82 10.84 7.79
C LEU A 62 -19.67 12.00 7.23
N VAL A 63 -19.43 12.37 5.98
CA VAL A 63 -20.25 13.39 5.28
C VAL A 63 -21.69 12.94 5.07
N SER A 64 -21.95 11.63 5.02
CA SER A 64 -23.26 10.99 4.99
C SER A 64 -24.03 11.12 6.31
N GLY A 65 -23.34 11.44 7.42
CA GLY A 65 -23.93 11.73 8.73
C GLY A 65 -23.66 10.67 9.80
N GLU A 66 -23.20 9.47 9.43
CA GLU A 66 -22.92 8.38 10.37
C GLU A 66 -21.76 8.73 11.30
N TRP A 67 -21.89 8.30 12.56
CA TRP A 67 -20.83 8.32 13.53
C TRP A 67 -20.17 6.96 13.68
N LEU A 68 -18.86 6.94 13.56
CA LEU A 68 -18.02 5.78 13.81
C LEU A 68 -17.28 5.95 15.13
N LYS A 69 -17.22 4.87 15.92
CA LYS A 69 -16.53 4.77 17.19
C LYS A 69 -15.39 3.78 17.09
N GLY A 70 -14.21 4.14 17.61
CA GLY A 70 -13.04 3.27 17.55
C GLY A 70 -11.74 3.98 17.87
N ALA A 71 -10.65 3.59 17.22
CA ALA A 71 -9.34 4.18 17.33
C ALA A 71 -8.84 4.68 15.97
N ILE A 72 -8.40 5.91 15.89
CA ILE A 72 -7.74 6.43 14.69
C ILE A 72 -6.36 5.79 14.59
N LYS A 73 -6.00 5.23 13.44
CA LYS A 73 -4.66 4.75 13.17
C LYS A 73 -3.81 5.83 12.52
N GLY A 74 -4.38 6.55 11.57
CA GLY A 74 -3.68 7.68 10.94
C GLY A 74 -4.41 8.26 9.75
N LEU A 75 -3.96 9.44 9.35
CA LEU A 75 -4.25 10.06 8.07
C LEU A 75 -2.93 10.28 7.36
N TYR A 76 -2.80 9.71 6.19
CA TYR A 76 -1.66 9.93 5.33
C TYR A 76 -2.16 10.36 3.97
N LYS A 77 -1.83 11.60 3.60
CA LYS A 77 -2.30 12.22 2.36
C LYS A 77 -3.83 12.33 2.35
N ASP A 78 -4.51 11.47 1.58
CA ASP A 78 -5.98 11.47 1.47
C ASP A 78 -6.62 10.16 1.98
N SER A 79 -5.83 9.22 2.51
CA SER A 79 -6.28 7.96 3.10
C SER A 79 -6.32 8.06 4.63
N PHE A 80 -7.51 7.85 5.21
CA PHE A 80 -7.76 7.90 6.65
C PHE A 80 -8.06 6.50 7.18
N GLU A 81 -7.19 5.98 8.03
CA GLU A 81 -7.29 4.67 8.65
C GLU A 81 -7.93 4.76 10.04
N PHE A 82 -9.00 4.01 10.24
CA PHE A 82 -9.80 3.98 11.45
C PHE A 82 -10.17 2.55 11.84
N ASP A 83 -9.78 2.13 13.03
CA ASP A 83 -10.12 0.82 13.59
C ASP A 83 -11.42 0.92 14.37
N SER A 84 -12.52 0.58 13.72
CA SER A 84 -13.85 0.64 14.29
C SER A 84 -14.11 -0.54 15.22
N ASP A 85 -14.62 -0.25 16.41
CA ASP A 85 -14.99 -1.24 17.45
C ASP A 85 -15.83 -2.43 16.94
N LYS A 86 -16.63 -2.22 15.88
CA LYS A 86 -17.57 -3.23 15.36
C LYS A 86 -17.32 -3.61 13.90
N LEU A 87 -16.64 -2.77 13.15
CA LEU A 87 -16.45 -2.96 11.71
C LEU A 87 -15.02 -3.39 11.36
N GLY A 88 -14.09 -3.36 12.34
CA GLY A 88 -12.67 -3.60 12.14
C GLY A 88 -11.97 -2.42 11.49
N LEU A 89 -10.81 -2.65 10.89
CA LEU A 89 -10.02 -1.63 10.22
C LEU A 89 -10.74 -1.13 8.96
N LEU A 90 -10.96 0.17 8.90
CA LEU A 90 -11.58 0.88 7.80
C LEU A 90 -10.57 1.84 7.20
N THR A 91 -10.43 1.83 5.88
CA THR A 91 -9.71 2.85 5.12
C THR A 91 -10.74 3.73 4.42
N LEU A 92 -10.77 5.01 4.79
CA LEU A 92 -11.75 6.00 4.33
C LEU A 92 -11.05 7.07 3.51
N ASP A 93 -11.68 7.56 2.46
CA ASP A 93 -11.20 8.75 1.77
C ASP A 93 -11.39 9.98 2.67
N TRP A 94 -10.35 10.82 2.79
CA TRP A 94 -10.40 11.99 3.68
C TRP A 94 -11.52 12.98 3.34
N GLU A 95 -11.95 13.01 2.10
CA GLU A 95 -13.07 13.83 1.66
C GLU A 95 -14.43 13.36 2.24
N ASP A 96 -14.55 12.07 2.55
CA ASP A 96 -15.75 11.48 3.15
C ASP A 96 -15.81 11.68 4.68
N VAL A 97 -14.72 12.12 5.30
CA VAL A 97 -14.65 12.40 6.73
C VAL A 97 -15.04 13.85 7.00
N ARG A 98 -16.13 14.04 7.73
CA ARG A 98 -16.68 15.36 8.09
C ARG A 98 -16.09 15.95 9.37
N TYR A 99 -15.90 15.09 10.38
CA TYR A 99 -15.48 15.48 11.72
C TYR A 99 -14.66 14.38 12.37
N VAL A 100 -13.64 14.77 13.11
CA VAL A 100 -12.76 13.87 13.88
C VAL A 100 -12.56 14.48 15.26
N GLU A 101 -12.62 13.64 16.30
CA GLU A 101 -12.25 14.03 17.66
C GLU A 101 -11.49 12.90 18.34
N THR A 102 -10.32 13.23 18.89
CA THR A 102 -9.44 12.26 19.53
C THR A 102 -9.67 12.25 21.04
N HIS A 103 -9.65 11.05 21.63
CA HIS A 103 -9.66 10.87 23.09
C HIS A 103 -8.24 10.79 23.67
N ILE A 104 -7.24 10.49 22.84
CA ILE A 104 -5.82 10.50 23.17
C ILE A 104 -5.08 11.56 22.37
N PRO A 105 -3.94 12.07 22.86
CA PRO A 105 -3.14 13.01 22.09
C PRO A 105 -2.57 12.34 20.85
N GLY A 106 -2.40 13.11 19.80
CA GLY A 106 -1.83 12.69 18.54
C GLY A 106 -0.77 13.65 18.03
N SER A 107 -0.23 13.35 16.87
CA SER A 107 0.76 14.16 16.15
C SER A 107 0.26 14.45 14.74
N ALA A 108 0.28 15.71 14.33
CA ALA A 108 -0.10 16.14 12.98
C ALA A 108 1.02 16.94 12.33
N ASN A 109 1.23 16.71 11.04
CA ASN A 109 2.09 17.55 10.20
C ASN A 109 1.21 18.58 9.48
N ILE A 110 1.46 19.85 9.75
CA ILE A 110 0.73 20.99 9.19
C ILE A 110 1.62 21.69 8.17
N GLU A 111 1.15 21.81 6.94
CA GLU A 111 1.88 22.47 5.85
C GLU A 111 2.26 23.90 6.23
N GLY A 112 3.58 24.22 6.08
CA GLY A 112 4.14 25.54 6.42
C GLY A 112 4.25 25.83 7.92
N HIS A 113 3.91 24.87 8.81
CA HIS A 113 4.08 25.02 10.26
C HIS A 113 4.99 23.92 10.83
N GLY A 114 4.86 22.66 10.32
CA GLY A 114 5.56 21.50 10.82
C GLY A 114 4.68 20.66 11.74
N THR A 115 5.31 19.89 12.64
CA THR A 115 4.61 18.94 13.52
C THR A 115 4.04 19.63 14.75
N VAL A 116 2.77 19.35 15.04
CA VAL A 116 2.06 19.76 16.25
C VAL A 116 1.59 18.52 17.01
N TYR A 117 1.52 18.62 18.34
CA TYR A 117 1.12 17.51 19.21
C TYR A 117 0.05 17.96 20.18
N GLY A 118 -0.97 17.14 20.43
CA GLY A 118 -2.07 17.43 21.34
C GLY A 118 -3.32 16.62 21.04
N TYR A 119 -4.44 17.03 21.67
CA TYR A 119 -5.77 16.50 21.34
C TYR A 119 -6.31 17.24 20.14
N PHE A 120 -6.91 16.51 19.21
CA PHE A 120 -7.36 17.06 17.95
C PHE A 120 -8.89 17.08 17.86
N GLU A 121 -9.41 18.22 17.44
CA GLU A 121 -10.76 18.37 16.93
C GLU A 121 -10.67 18.91 15.50
N ILE A 122 -11.10 18.10 14.51
CA ILE A 122 -11.02 18.46 13.09
C ILE A 122 -12.44 18.50 12.54
N ASN A 123 -12.82 19.65 12.01
CA ASN A 123 -14.11 19.82 11.33
C ASN A 123 -13.90 20.05 9.82
N LYS A 124 -14.96 20.45 9.10
CA LYS A 124 -14.92 20.66 7.65
C LYS A 124 -13.88 21.69 7.18
N THR A 125 -13.53 22.66 8.03
CA THR A 125 -12.69 23.80 7.63
C THR A 125 -11.46 24.00 8.49
N LYS A 126 -11.49 23.56 9.75
CA LYS A 126 -10.47 23.83 10.74
C LYS A 126 -9.97 22.59 11.44
N ILE A 127 -8.75 22.71 11.95
CA ILE A 127 -8.11 21.82 12.90
C ILE A 127 -7.88 22.62 14.17
N ILE A 128 -8.33 22.09 15.30
CA ILE A 128 -8.11 22.67 16.63
C ILE A 128 -7.24 21.69 17.39
N VAL A 129 -6.11 22.16 17.90
CA VAL A 129 -5.15 21.35 18.66
C VAL A 129 -5.02 21.89 20.05
N THR A 130 -5.31 21.08 21.05
CA THR A 130 -5.22 21.42 22.47
C THR A 130 -4.14 20.60 23.15
N ASN A 131 -3.15 21.24 23.77
CA ASN A 131 -2.04 20.57 24.47
C ASN A 131 -1.78 21.16 25.87
N GLY A 132 -2.82 21.60 26.56
CA GLY A 132 -2.74 22.23 27.89
C GLY A 132 -2.48 23.76 27.89
N ASN A 133 -2.19 24.34 26.72
CA ASN A 133 -2.08 25.77 26.46
C ASN A 133 -3.32 26.30 25.75
N GLU A 134 -3.27 27.54 25.26
CA GLU A 134 -4.32 28.05 24.36
C GLU A 134 -4.43 27.17 23.11
N PRO A 135 -5.65 26.84 22.65
CA PRO A 135 -5.86 26.04 21.46
C PRO A 135 -5.22 26.68 20.22
N MET A 136 -4.50 25.90 19.46
CA MET A 136 -3.97 26.30 18.15
C MET A 136 -4.98 25.95 17.06
N GLU A 137 -5.26 26.90 16.17
CA GLU A 137 -6.16 26.69 15.03
C GLU A 137 -5.38 26.72 13.70
N PHE A 138 -5.71 25.78 12.81
CA PHE A 138 -5.18 25.71 11.46
C PHE A 138 -6.30 25.42 10.46
N ASP A 139 -6.09 25.79 9.20
CA ASP A 139 -6.99 25.38 8.13
C ASP A 139 -6.87 23.86 7.88
N ARG A 140 -8.02 23.16 7.74
CA ARG A 140 -8.04 21.73 7.43
C ARG A 140 -7.26 21.38 6.15
N SER A 141 -7.26 22.25 5.16
CA SER A 141 -6.52 22.06 3.91
C SER A 141 -5.01 21.95 4.10
N ARG A 142 -4.47 22.44 5.21
CA ARG A 142 -3.05 22.40 5.55
C ARG A 142 -2.63 21.09 6.28
N LEU A 143 -3.58 20.20 6.59
CA LEU A 143 -3.25 18.90 7.19
C LEU A 143 -2.57 18.01 6.17
N VAL A 144 -1.31 17.70 6.38
CA VAL A 144 -0.53 16.80 5.52
C VAL A 144 -0.71 15.36 5.93
N SER A 145 -0.65 15.12 7.24
CA SER A 145 -0.79 13.80 7.85
C SER A 145 -1.13 13.95 9.33
N PHE A 146 -1.74 12.93 9.89
CA PHE A 146 -2.14 12.88 11.28
C PHE A 146 -2.04 11.45 11.80
N ILE A 147 -1.60 11.27 13.04
CA ILE A 147 -1.54 9.97 13.71
C ILE A 147 -1.91 10.17 15.18
N THR A 148 -2.77 9.32 15.72
CA THR A 148 -3.05 9.27 17.14
C THR A 148 -2.03 8.40 17.87
N GLY A 149 -1.72 8.78 19.09
CA GLY A 149 -0.76 8.27 20.01
C GLY A 149 -0.27 6.85 19.83
N GLY A 150 0.92 6.67 19.37
CA GLY A 150 1.73 5.55 19.73
C GLY A 150 2.46 5.92 21.02
N GLU A 151 2.07 5.40 22.15
CA GLU A 151 2.90 5.49 23.36
C GLU A 151 4.18 4.65 23.16
N GLU A 152 4.11 3.64 22.26
CA GLU A 152 5.21 2.75 21.95
C GLU A 152 5.73 2.96 20.53
N GLU A 153 7.04 2.91 20.36
CA GLU A 153 7.70 3.02 19.04
C GLU A 153 7.26 1.90 18.08
N SER A 154 6.86 0.73 18.61
CA SER A 154 6.31 -0.40 17.85
C SER A 154 5.09 -0.05 17.02
N ASP A 155 4.24 0.89 17.48
CA ASP A 155 3.01 1.29 16.82
C ASP A 155 3.23 1.97 15.45
N TYR A 156 4.47 2.45 15.22
CA TYR A 156 4.87 3.06 13.96
C TYR A 156 5.40 2.08 12.93
N TRP A 157 5.58 0.80 13.32
CA TRP A 157 6.21 -0.20 12.48
C TRP A 157 5.20 -1.23 11.98
N SER A 158 5.35 -1.61 10.72
CA SER A 158 4.71 -2.80 10.15
C SER A 158 5.76 -3.64 9.43
N ALA A 159 5.55 -4.94 9.40
CA ALA A 159 6.45 -5.87 8.74
C ALA A 159 5.66 -6.97 8.01
N LYS A 160 6.11 -7.29 6.80
CA LYS A 160 5.55 -8.39 6.01
C LYS A 160 6.66 -9.32 5.54
N ILE A 161 6.48 -10.61 5.71
CA ILE A 161 7.44 -11.63 5.27
C ILE A 161 6.70 -12.63 4.40
N THR A 162 7.21 -12.87 3.19
CA THR A 162 6.72 -13.87 2.25
C THR A 162 7.78 -14.95 2.05
N LEU A 163 7.39 -16.22 2.15
CA LEU A 163 8.25 -17.36 1.89
C LEU A 163 7.63 -18.27 0.83
N GLY A 164 8.43 -18.72 -0.11
CA GLY A 164 8.06 -19.67 -1.14
C GLY A 164 9.11 -20.79 -1.27
N LEU A 165 8.63 -21.99 -1.48
CA LEU A 165 9.45 -23.18 -1.68
C LEU A 165 8.87 -24.02 -2.82
N ILE A 166 9.71 -24.38 -3.79
CA ILE A 166 9.37 -25.32 -4.85
C ILE A 166 10.34 -26.50 -4.75
N VAL A 167 9.82 -27.71 -4.62
CA VAL A 167 10.60 -28.94 -4.59
C VAL A 167 10.15 -29.82 -5.75
N ARG A 168 11.10 -30.27 -6.56
CA ARG A 168 10.91 -31.27 -7.62
C ARG A 168 11.85 -32.43 -7.35
N SER A 169 11.35 -33.65 -7.50
CA SER A 169 12.17 -34.86 -7.41
C SER A 169 11.75 -35.87 -8.46
N GLY A 170 12.71 -36.56 -9.04
CA GLY A 170 12.52 -37.57 -10.12
C GLY A 170 13.58 -37.45 -11.20
N ASN A 171 13.17 -37.22 -12.45
CA ASN A 171 14.13 -37.03 -13.56
C ASN A 171 14.98 -35.76 -13.39
N THR A 172 14.52 -34.81 -12.61
CA THR A 172 15.25 -33.59 -12.20
C THR A 172 15.00 -33.37 -10.75
N ASP A 173 16.03 -33.35 -9.92
CA ASP A 173 15.97 -32.91 -8.55
C ASP A 173 16.27 -31.42 -8.49
N GLN A 174 15.30 -30.61 -7.99
CA GLN A 174 15.41 -29.16 -7.92
C GLN A 174 14.75 -28.64 -6.64
N VAL A 175 15.40 -27.68 -6.03
CA VAL A 175 14.86 -26.96 -4.87
C VAL A 175 15.06 -25.46 -5.11
N ASP A 176 13.96 -24.72 -5.09
CA ASP A 176 13.94 -23.28 -5.22
C ASP A 176 13.41 -22.68 -3.93
N TYR A 177 14.18 -21.76 -3.35
CA TYR A 177 13.78 -20.94 -2.21
C TYR A 177 13.60 -19.51 -2.69
N ASN A 178 12.49 -18.89 -2.33
CA ASN A 178 12.32 -17.45 -2.47
C ASN A 178 11.85 -16.84 -1.14
N ALA A 179 12.33 -15.65 -0.86
CA ALA A 179 11.94 -14.88 0.31
C ALA A 179 11.78 -13.41 -0.05
N LYS A 180 10.70 -12.79 0.41
CA LYS A 180 10.52 -11.33 0.39
C LYS A 180 10.31 -10.87 1.83
N ALA A 181 10.79 -9.68 2.17
CA ALA A 181 10.48 -9.02 3.42
C ALA A 181 10.29 -7.53 3.14
N ASN A 182 9.28 -6.95 3.74
CA ASN A 182 9.04 -5.51 3.76
C ASN A 182 8.99 -5.06 5.22
N ILE A 183 9.65 -3.97 5.53
CA ILE A 183 9.59 -3.30 6.83
C ILE A 183 9.27 -1.85 6.57
N ARG A 184 8.25 -1.34 7.23
CA ARG A 184 7.81 0.04 7.12
C ARG A 184 7.75 0.68 8.49
N ARG A 185 8.30 1.89 8.61
CA ARG A 185 8.08 2.78 9.74
C ARG A 185 7.46 4.08 9.24
N GLN A 186 6.33 4.45 9.79
CA GLN A 186 5.60 5.63 9.32
C GLN A 186 5.15 6.50 10.50
N THR A 187 5.49 7.77 10.43
CA THR A 187 5.09 8.80 11.38
C THR A 187 4.34 9.92 10.65
N SER A 188 3.82 10.90 11.38
CA SER A 188 3.12 12.04 10.76
C SER A 188 3.99 12.86 9.79
N PHE A 189 5.32 12.79 9.87
CA PHE A 189 6.20 13.62 9.03
C PHE A 189 7.14 12.82 8.13
N SER A 190 7.32 11.51 8.37
CA SER A 190 8.28 10.68 7.64
C SER A 190 7.82 9.26 7.45
N ARG A 191 8.36 8.64 6.40
CA ARG A 191 8.18 7.22 6.11
C ARG A 191 9.54 6.61 5.77
N PHE A 192 9.88 5.51 6.43
CA PHE A 192 11.00 4.65 6.08
C PHE A 192 10.44 3.33 5.56
N ILE A 193 10.96 2.83 4.44
CA ILE A 193 10.64 1.53 3.89
C ILE A 193 11.94 0.81 3.60
N ALA A 194 12.02 -0.47 3.96
CA ALA A 194 13.11 -1.35 3.56
C ALA A 194 12.52 -2.65 3.01
N ASP A 195 13.00 -3.05 1.83
CA ASP A 195 12.56 -4.26 1.13
C ASP A 195 13.72 -5.21 0.92
N TYR A 196 13.45 -6.50 1.00
CA TYR A 196 14.35 -7.56 0.63
C TYR A 196 13.67 -8.53 -0.32
N ILE A 197 14.39 -8.93 -1.38
CA ILE A 197 13.99 -10.00 -2.29
C ILE A 197 15.19 -10.92 -2.48
N GLY A 198 15.05 -12.20 -2.16
CA GLY A 198 16.09 -13.21 -2.32
C GLY A 198 15.58 -14.46 -3.00
N ASN A 199 16.41 -15.04 -3.90
CA ASN A 199 16.11 -16.29 -4.58
C ASN A 199 17.37 -17.17 -4.62
N ILE A 200 17.22 -18.42 -4.24
CA ILE A 200 18.26 -19.44 -4.30
C ILE A 200 17.65 -20.67 -4.94
N SER A 201 18.26 -21.16 -6.02
CA SER A 201 17.85 -22.40 -6.70
C SER A 201 19.01 -23.34 -6.84
N ASN A 202 18.75 -24.61 -6.56
CA ASN A 202 19.69 -25.71 -6.80
C ASN A 202 19.00 -26.75 -7.66
N ALA A 203 19.68 -27.18 -8.72
CA ALA A 203 19.25 -28.28 -9.59
C ALA A 203 20.38 -29.32 -9.68
N GLN A 204 20.09 -30.58 -9.34
CA GLN A 204 21.07 -31.69 -9.32
C GLN A 204 22.31 -31.32 -8.49
N ASP A 205 22.16 -30.78 -7.31
CA ASP A 205 23.22 -30.30 -6.41
C ASP A 205 24.09 -29.15 -6.95
N ILE A 206 23.72 -28.58 -8.08
CA ILE A 206 24.40 -27.40 -8.65
C ILE A 206 23.51 -26.16 -8.41
N GLN A 207 24.09 -25.13 -7.80
CA GLN A 207 23.42 -23.86 -7.66
C GLN A 207 23.22 -23.21 -9.04
N THR A 208 21.96 -22.85 -9.34
CA THR A 208 21.57 -22.25 -10.63
C THR A 208 21.08 -20.80 -10.48
N THR A 209 20.71 -20.38 -9.26
CA THR A 209 20.32 -19.02 -8.96
C THR A 209 20.78 -18.67 -7.54
N ASN A 210 21.28 -17.44 -7.36
CA ASN A 210 21.66 -16.91 -6.06
C ASN A 210 21.66 -15.38 -6.15
N ASN A 211 20.47 -14.79 -6.13
CA ASN A 211 20.34 -13.34 -6.20
C ASN A 211 19.66 -12.75 -4.96
N HIS A 212 20.10 -11.57 -4.58
CA HIS A 212 19.62 -10.84 -3.44
C HIS A 212 19.53 -9.36 -3.78
N ARG A 213 18.39 -8.74 -3.45
CA ARG A 213 18.17 -7.31 -3.56
C ARG A 213 17.67 -6.78 -2.22
N ILE A 214 18.29 -5.74 -1.75
CA ILE A 214 17.84 -4.97 -0.59
C ILE A 214 17.67 -3.54 -1.07
N SER A 215 16.53 -2.94 -0.85
CA SER A 215 16.28 -1.52 -1.07
C SER A 215 15.82 -0.83 0.21
N ALA A 216 16.18 0.43 0.36
CA ALA A 216 15.71 1.24 1.48
C ALA A 216 15.47 2.68 1.02
N THR A 217 14.39 3.27 1.50
CA THR A 217 14.00 4.65 1.23
C THR A 217 13.59 5.36 2.50
N HIS A 218 13.88 6.66 2.58
CA HIS A 218 13.40 7.53 3.65
C HIS A 218 12.76 8.77 3.04
N ASP A 219 11.48 8.96 3.31
CA ASP A 219 10.67 10.05 2.77
C ASP A 219 10.27 11.03 3.88
N LEU A 220 10.33 12.33 3.59
CA LEU A 220 9.87 13.42 4.45
C LEU A 220 8.69 14.13 3.77
N PHE A 221 7.52 14.05 4.37
CA PHE A 221 6.29 14.65 3.83
C PHE A 221 6.35 16.19 3.94
N LYS A 222 6.22 16.89 2.81
CA LYS A 222 6.21 18.35 2.75
C LYS A 222 4.82 18.91 2.46
N SER A 223 4.03 18.20 1.68
CA SER A 223 2.60 18.43 1.46
C SER A 223 1.89 17.09 1.30
N ARG A 224 0.58 17.08 1.09
CA ARG A 224 -0.18 15.84 0.87
C ARG A 224 0.36 15.01 -0.29
N ARG A 225 0.87 15.65 -1.34
CA ARG A 225 1.34 14.96 -2.55
C ARG A 225 2.84 14.97 -2.74
N PHE A 226 3.54 15.96 -2.18
CA PHE A 226 4.98 16.14 -2.40
C PHE A 226 5.77 15.68 -1.18
N PHE A 227 6.81 14.88 -1.42
CA PHE A 227 7.76 14.46 -0.41
C PHE A 227 9.21 14.58 -0.89
N LEU A 228 10.09 14.87 0.03
CA LEU A 228 11.54 14.79 -0.18
C LEU A 228 12.01 13.40 0.18
N ARG A 229 12.93 12.85 -0.59
CA ARG A 229 13.64 11.60 -0.32
C ARG A 229 15.11 11.91 -0.06
N PRO A 230 15.49 12.29 1.19
CA PRO A 230 16.87 12.67 1.52
C PRO A 230 17.86 11.57 1.21
N ILE A 231 17.43 10.32 1.35
CA ILE A 231 18.25 9.16 1.05
C ILE A 231 17.38 8.03 0.51
N PHE A 232 17.92 7.37 -0.51
CA PHE A 232 17.51 6.04 -0.92
C PHE A 232 18.74 5.20 -1.24
N GLY A 233 18.63 3.89 -1.10
CA GLY A 233 19.72 2.97 -1.40
C GLY A 233 19.23 1.64 -1.90
N GLU A 234 20.06 1.00 -2.71
CA GLU A 234 19.87 -0.37 -3.18
C GLU A 234 21.19 -1.13 -3.07
N TYR A 235 21.15 -2.33 -2.55
CA TYR A 235 22.17 -3.35 -2.70
C TYR A 235 21.64 -4.49 -3.56
N TYR A 236 22.37 -4.86 -4.60
CA TYR A 236 22.02 -5.97 -5.47
C TYR A 236 23.22 -6.90 -5.66
N ARG A 237 22.98 -8.20 -5.59
CA ARG A 237 23.95 -9.25 -5.84
C ARG A 237 23.31 -10.31 -6.74
N ASP A 238 24.02 -10.69 -7.81
CA ASP A 238 23.64 -11.77 -8.71
C ASP A 238 24.88 -12.30 -9.45
N PRO A 239 25.57 -13.31 -8.90
CA PRO A 239 26.76 -13.87 -9.53
C PRO A 239 26.50 -14.47 -10.91
N PHE A 240 25.26 -14.94 -11.19
CA PHE A 240 24.91 -15.49 -12.52
C PHE A 240 24.75 -14.39 -13.57
N SER A 241 24.49 -13.18 -13.17
CA SER A 241 24.55 -11.97 -14.01
C SER A 241 25.92 -11.28 -13.95
N ASN A 242 26.95 -11.97 -13.45
CA ASN A 242 28.30 -11.47 -13.23
C ASN A 242 28.40 -10.27 -12.27
N ILE A 243 27.44 -10.11 -11.36
CA ILE A 243 27.42 -9.04 -10.35
C ILE A 243 27.70 -9.63 -8.96
N ASP A 244 28.93 -9.41 -8.43
CA ASP A 244 29.27 -9.76 -7.06
C ASP A 244 28.58 -8.83 -6.06
N SER A 245 28.60 -7.51 -6.33
CA SER A 245 27.84 -6.53 -5.60
C SER A 245 27.61 -5.25 -6.40
N LYS A 246 26.42 -4.69 -6.31
CA LYS A 246 26.08 -3.38 -6.84
C LYS A 246 25.38 -2.58 -5.75
N VAL A 247 25.95 -1.42 -5.41
CA VAL A 247 25.41 -0.49 -4.42
C VAL A 247 25.05 0.81 -5.13
N THR A 248 23.81 1.23 -4.97
CA THR A 248 23.29 2.52 -5.48
C THR A 248 22.84 3.34 -4.29
N LEU A 249 23.34 4.56 -4.14
CA LEU A 249 22.92 5.51 -3.09
C LEU A 249 22.56 6.85 -3.74
N GLY A 250 21.47 7.44 -3.31
CA GLY A 250 20.98 8.67 -3.90
C GLY A 250 20.08 9.48 -2.99
N THR A 251 19.67 10.62 -3.52
CA THR A 251 18.69 11.55 -2.94
C THR A 251 17.68 11.92 -4.01
N GLY A 252 16.49 12.33 -3.64
CA GLY A 252 15.47 12.61 -4.64
C GLY A 252 14.25 13.34 -4.12
N LEU A 253 13.27 13.39 -4.99
CA LEU A 253 11.95 13.95 -4.77
C LEU A 253 10.91 12.91 -5.16
N GLY A 254 9.75 13.00 -4.56
CA GLY A 254 8.63 12.15 -4.96
C GLY A 254 7.31 12.91 -4.95
N TYR A 255 6.39 12.38 -5.71
CA TYR A 255 5.05 12.92 -5.87
C TYR A 255 4.02 11.80 -5.85
N THR A 256 2.97 11.97 -5.08
CA THR A 256 1.81 11.08 -5.06
C THR A 256 0.83 11.54 -6.11
N ILE A 257 0.58 10.69 -7.10
CA ILE A 257 -0.33 10.96 -8.21
C ILE A 257 -1.78 10.73 -7.76
N ILE A 258 -2.03 9.57 -7.13
CA ILE A 258 -3.32 9.18 -6.57
C ILE A 258 -3.10 8.64 -5.17
N ASP A 259 -3.99 8.98 -4.25
CA ASP A 259 -4.04 8.41 -2.91
C ASP A 259 -5.49 8.41 -2.45
N THR A 260 -6.12 7.27 -2.55
CA THR A 260 -7.50 7.01 -2.13
C THR A 260 -7.51 5.78 -1.26
N SER A 261 -8.64 5.45 -0.66
CA SER A 261 -8.83 4.21 0.11
C SER A 261 -8.53 2.93 -0.68
N ARG A 262 -8.53 2.99 -2.03
CA ARG A 262 -8.34 1.83 -2.91
C ARG A 262 -7.11 1.90 -3.79
N ILE A 263 -6.55 3.09 -4.03
CA ILE A 263 -5.44 3.28 -4.96
C ILE A 263 -4.39 4.16 -4.31
N ASN A 264 -3.15 3.67 -4.25
CA ASN A 264 -1.99 4.47 -3.91
C ASN A 264 -1.00 4.43 -5.09
N TRP A 265 -0.72 5.58 -5.69
CA TRP A 265 0.20 5.70 -6.81
C TRP A 265 1.22 6.80 -6.56
N ASN A 266 2.48 6.39 -6.46
CA ASN A 266 3.61 7.28 -6.23
C ASN A 266 4.62 7.20 -7.37
N ILE A 267 5.30 8.31 -7.63
CA ILE A 267 6.50 8.38 -8.45
C ILE A 267 7.58 9.10 -7.67
N ALA A 268 8.82 8.60 -7.72
CA ALA A 268 9.96 9.23 -7.07
C ALA A 268 11.23 9.02 -7.88
N GLY A 269 12.20 9.91 -7.69
CA GLY A 269 13.48 9.73 -8.35
C GLY A 269 14.44 10.86 -8.05
N GLY A 270 15.70 10.67 -8.46
CA GLY A 270 16.73 11.65 -8.29
C GLY A 270 18.13 11.15 -8.63
N PRO A 271 19.14 12.02 -8.47
CA PRO A 271 20.53 11.67 -8.70
C PRO A 271 21.03 10.66 -7.68
N ALA A 272 21.87 9.76 -8.14
CA ALA A 272 22.49 8.71 -7.36
C ALA A 272 23.95 8.50 -7.76
N TYR A 273 24.64 7.72 -6.97
CA TYR A 273 25.96 7.20 -7.25
C TYR A 273 25.93 5.68 -7.14
N GLN A 274 26.39 5.00 -8.21
CA GLN A 274 26.38 3.54 -8.29
C GLN A 274 27.80 3.01 -8.30
N ALA A 275 28.09 2.01 -7.46
CA ALA A 275 29.33 1.25 -7.44
C ALA A 275 29.01 -0.21 -7.73
N THR A 276 29.59 -0.77 -8.81
CA THR A 276 29.41 -2.15 -9.24
C THR A 276 30.75 -2.89 -9.11
N ARG A 277 30.71 -4.06 -8.49
CA ARG A 277 31.82 -5.02 -8.50
C ARG A 277 31.36 -6.27 -9.26
N PHE A 278 32.13 -6.66 -10.25
CA PHE A 278 31.89 -7.88 -11.04
C PHE A 278 32.49 -9.09 -10.35
N VAL A 279 31.96 -10.28 -10.66
CA VAL A 279 32.54 -11.58 -10.21
C VAL A 279 33.86 -11.80 -10.91
N SER A 280 33.89 -11.58 -12.23
CA SER A 280 35.11 -11.66 -13.06
C SER A 280 35.00 -10.69 -14.24
N VAL A 281 36.13 -10.37 -14.87
CA VAL A 281 36.19 -9.51 -16.07
C VAL A 281 37.27 -10.00 -17.03
N GLN A 282 37.17 -9.57 -18.25
CA GLN A 282 38.22 -9.88 -19.25
C GLN A 282 39.55 -9.16 -18.91
N PRO A 283 40.70 -9.71 -19.35
CA PRO A 283 42.00 -9.07 -19.15
C PRO A 283 42.02 -7.63 -19.69
N GLY A 284 42.33 -6.69 -18.83
CA GLY A 284 42.37 -5.26 -19.16
C GLY A 284 41.11 -4.47 -18.79
N GLU A 285 40.04 -5.13 -18.34
CA GLU A 285 38.85 -4.49 -17.82
C GLU A 285 38.91 -4.29 -16.30
N ASN A 286 38.12 -3.35 -15.78
CA ASN A 286 38.07 -3.07 -14.35
C ASN A 286 37.07 -3.99 -13.66
N ILE A 287 37.48 -4.65 -12.58
CA ILE A 287 36.60 -5.46 -11.72
C ILE A 287 35.61 -4.61 -10.92
N LYS A 288 35.89 -3.32 -10.78
CA LYS A 288 35.03 -2.35 -10.09
C LYS A 288 34.79 -1.15 -10.96
N GLU A 289 33.53 -0.77 -11.10
CA GLU A 289 33.10 0.42 -11.82
C GLU A 289 32.24 1.31 -10.91
N THR A 290 32.45 2.60 -11.01
CA THR A 290 31.64 3.60 -10.27
C THR A 290 31.14 4.67 -11.23
N THR A 291 29.89 5.07 -11.10
CA THR A 291 29.27 6.03 -11.99
C THR A 291 28.22 6.88 -11.30
N PRO A 292 28.10 8.16 -11.64
CA PRO A 292 26.88 8.90 -11.38
C PRO A 292 25.71 8.24 -12.13
N ALA A 293 24.55 8.24 -11.52
CA ALA A 293 23.36 7.62 -12.07
C ALA A 293 22.13 8.53 -11.82
N LEU A 294 21.09 8.28 -12.59
CA LEU A 294 19.75 8.81 -12.32
C LEU A 294 18.82 7.64 -12.05
N VAL A 295 18.08 7.71 -10.95
CA VAL A 295 17.08 6.68 -10.59
C VAL A 295 15.70 7.29 -10.65
N VAL A 296 14.75 6.59 -11.28
CA VAL A 296 13.32 6.91 -11.27
C VAL A 296 12.55 5.64 -11.02
N GLY A 297 11.58 5.72 -10.12
CA GLY A 297 10.71 4.60 -9.78
C GLY A 297 9.26 5.03 -9.59
N THR A 298 8.37 4.05 -9.66
CA THR A 298 6.94 4.22 -9.40
C THR A 298 6.42 3.01 -8.64
N ASP A 299 5.57 3.28 -7.65
CA ASP A 299 4.88 2.28 -6.85
C ASP A 299 3.39 2.50 -6.99
N TYR A 300 2.65 1.45 -7.30
CA TYR A 300 1.22 1.46 -7.54
C TYR A 300 0.57 0.29 -6.82
N ASP A 301 -0.30 0.60 -5.86
CA ASP A 301 -1.07 -0.37 -5.09
C ASP A 301 -2.55 -0.16 -5.40
N PHE A 302 -3.26 -1.22 -5.70
CA PHE A 302 -4.68 -1.18 -6.03
C PHE A 302 -5.46 -2.33 -5.38
N GLU A 303 -6.34 -2.00 -4.44
CA GLU A 303 -7.34 -2.92 -3.90
C GLU A 303 -8.38 -3.26 -4.98
N LEU A 304 -8.16 -4.38 -5.69
CA LEU A 304 -9.10 -4.89 -6.70
C LEU A 304 -10.42 -5.30 -6.05
N THR A 305 -10.33 -6.01 -4.92
CA THR A 305 -11.44 -6.37 -4.06
C THR A 305 -10.96 -6.34 -2.61
N LYS A 306 -11.84 -6.39 -1.62
CA LYS A 306 -11.48 -6.45 -0.19
C LYS A 306 -10.54 -7.61 0.21
N LYS A 307 -10.23 -8.52 -0.71
CA LYS A 307 -9.40 -9.70 -0.47
C LYS A 307 -8.36 -9.93 -1.56
N LEU A 308 -8.24 -9.03 -2.51
CA LEU A 308 -7.30 -9.18 -3.63
C LEU A 308 -6.71 -7.84 -3.96
N ASP A 309 -5.41 -7.75 -3.81
CA ASP A 309 -4.61 -6.56 -4.10
C ASP A 309 -3.70 -6.79 -5.31
N PHE A 310 -3.54 -5.74 -6.08
CA PHE A 310 -2.58 -5.64 -7.17
C PHE A 310 -1.50 -4.65 -6.79
N ILE A 311 -0.28 -5.13 -6.62
CA ILE A 311 0.88 -4.34 -6.22
C ILE A 311 1.88 -4.33 -7.38
N TYR A 312 2.27 -3.13 -7.80
CA TYR A 312 3.22 -2.94 -8.88
C TYR A 312 4.32 -1.97 -8.46
N SER A 313 5.55 -2.41 -8.56
CA SER A 313 6.73 -1.57 -8.35
C SER A 313 7.64 -1.66 -9.58
N TYR A 314 8.12 -0.52 -10.04
CA TYR A 314 9.05 -0.42 -11.14
C TYR A 314 10.09 0.64 -10.86
N SER A 315 11.36 0.31 -11.12
CA SER A 315 12.45 1.26 -11.07
C SER A 315 13.37 1.13 -12.28
N THR A 316 13.93 2.26 -12.69
CA THR A 316 14.93 2.31 -13.73
C THR A 316 16.11 3.17 -13.27
N THR A 317 17.31 2.69 -13.56
CA THR A 317 18.58 3.37 -13.25
C THR A 317 19.34 3.60 -14.53
N TRP A 318 19.71 4.82 -14.82
CA TRP A 318 20.57 5.19 -15.94
C TRP A 318 21.98 5.51 -15.43
N GLY A 319 22.95 4.68 -15.79
CA GLY A 319 24.37 4.86 -15.51
C GLY A 319 25.21 4.85 -16.79
N ASN A 320 26.52 4.70 -16.64
CA ASN A 320 27.41 4.52 -17.79
C ASN A 320 27.38 3.06 -18.31
N LYS A 321 27.88 2.83 -19.53
CA LYS A 321 27.91 1.52 -20.15
C LYS A 321 28.77 0.51 -19.37
N ALA A 322 29.90 0.95 -18.81
CA ALA A 322 30.81 0.10 -18.06
C ALA A 322 30.18 -0.43 -16.75
N SER A 323 29.18 0.29 -16.20
CA SER A 323 28.43 -0.15 -15.00
C SER A 323 27.11 -0.85 -15.34
N GLY A 324 26.90 -1.31 -16.58
CA GLY A 324 25.69 -2.00 -17.02
C GLY A 324 24.73 -1.15 -17.87
N GLY A 325 25.01 0.15 -18.09
CA GLY A 325 24.17 1.06 -18.87
C GLY A 325 22.92 1.48 -18.13
N TYR A 326 21.75 1.31 -18.74
CA TYR A 326 20.48 1.43 -18.03
C TYR A 326 20.00 0.07 -17.54
N THR A 327 19.38 0.06 -16.37
CA THR A 327 18.81 -1.16 -15.77
C THR A 327 17.38 -0.92 -15.40
N HIS A 328 16.56 -1.98 -15.47
CA HIS A 328 15.16 -1.97 -15.02
C HIS A 328 14.96 -3.07 -13.98
N HIS A 329 14.12 -2.79 -13.02
CA HIS A 329 13.61 -3.76 -12.06
C HIS A 329 12.12 -3.56 -11.92
N MET A 330 11.35 -4.63 -12.10
CA MET A 330 9.90 -4.62 -11.99
C MET A 330 9.43 -5.77 -11.13
N VAL A 331 8.51 -5.49 -10.23
CA VAL A 331 7.80 -6.50 -9.45
C VAL A 331 6.30 -6.23 -9.60
N THR A 332 5.56 -7.27 -9.99
CA THR A 332 4.10 -7.24 -10.05
C THR A 332 3.59 -8.37 -9.17
N THR A 333 2.82 -8.05 -8.15
CA THR A 333 2.26 -9.03 -7.21
C THR A 333 0.74 -8.97 -7.23
N PHE A 334 0.10 -10.13 -7.31
CA PHE A 334 -1.27 -10.33 -6.90
C PHE A 334 -1.24 -10.97 -5.52
N GLU A 335 -1.86 -10.33 -4.56
CA GLU A 335 -1.91 -10.75 -3.17
C GLU A 335 -3.34 -11.03 -2.79
N SER A 336 -3.60 -12.20 -2.20
CA SER A 336 -4.94 -12.61 -1.82
C SER A 336 -4.99 -13.03 -0.37
N GLU A 337 -5.79 -12.33 0.44
CA GLU A 337 -6.06 -12.70 1.83
C GLU A 337 -6.65 -14.11 1.92
N ILE A 338 -5.98 -14.98 2.68
CA ILE A 338 -6.46 -16.34 2.99
C ILE A 338 -7.24 -16.32 4.30
N ILE A 339 -6.58 -15.90 5.38
CA ILE A 339 -7.17 -15.83 6.71
C ILE A 339 -6.34 -14.91 7.63
N GLY A 340 -6.97 -13.87 8.18
CA GLY A 340 -6.33 -12.93 9.11
C GLY A 340 -5.08 -12.29 8.51
N SER A 341 -3.94 -12.47 9.17
CA SER A 341 -2.64 -11.94 8.74
C SER A 341 -1.92 -12.79 7.69
N PHE A 342 -2.57 -13.78 7.08
CA PHE A 342 -1.94 -14.65 6.08
C PHE A 342 -2.51 -14.41 4.69
N ASP A 343 -1.61 -14.15 3.74
CA ASP A 343 -1.93 -13.94 2.34
C ASP A 343 -1.24 -14.96 1.44
N PHE A 344 -1.75 -15.12 0.24
CA PHE A 344 -1.13 -15.87 -0.85
C PHE A 344 -0.68 -14.90 -1.93
N ASP A 345 0.62 -14.95 -2.27
CA ASP A 345 1.26 -14.07 -3.23
C ASP A 345 1.61 -14.81 -4.51
N ILE A 346 1.27 -14.20 -5.64
CA ILE A 346 1.82 -14.53 -6.96
C ILE A 346 2.58 -13.31 -7.44
N SER A 347 3.92 -13.43 -7.57
CA SER A 347 4.74 -12.30 -8.02
C SER A 347 5.48 -12.63 -9.30
N PHE A 348 5.40 -11.73 -10.28
CA PHE A 348 6.23 -11.71 -11.48
C PHE A 348 7.31 -10.65 -11.30
N ILE A 349 8.55 -11.04 -11.47
CA ILE A 349 9.74 -10.18 -11.34
C ILE A 349 10.46 -10.16 -12.68
N TRP A 350 10.82 -8.97 -13.15
CA TRP A 350 11.65 -8.76 -14.34
C TRP A 350 12.81 -7.83 -14.00
N ASP A 351 14.01 -8.32 -14.31
CA ASP A 351 15.27 -7.59 -14.23
C ASP A 351 15.85 -7.44 -15.63
N HIS A 352 16.31 -6.24 -15.99
CA HIS A 352 16.97 -5.96 -17.25
C HIS A 352 18.27 -5.18 -17.03
N ILE A 353 19.32 -5.62 -17.71
CA ILE A 353 20.61 -4.93 -17.79
C ILE A 353 20.94 -4.71 -19.26
N SER A 354 20.97 -3.45 -19.71
CA SER A 354 21.15 -3.13 -21.14
C SER A 354 22.53 -3.52 -21.67
N ASN A 355 23.54 -3.46 -20.81
CA ASN A 355 24.94 -3.69 -21.16
C ASN A 355 25.63 -4.58 -20.11
N PRO A 356 25.30 -5.89 -20.06
CA PRO A 356 25.94 -6.81 -19.11
C PRO A 356 27.43 -6.99 -19.46
N THR A 357 28.27 -7.10 -18.42
CA THR A 357 29.73 -7.25 -18.54
C THR A 357 30.08 -8.73 -18.68
N ALA A 358 30.89 -9.05 -19.66
CA ALA A 358 31.41 -10.43 -19.88
C ALA A 358 32.27 -10.87 -18.69
N GLY A 359 32.19 -12.16 -18.34
CA GLY A 359 33.14 -12.79 -17.44
C GLY A 359 34.54 -13.02 -18.05
N ASP A 360 35.46 -13.54 -17.25
CA ASP A 360 36.81 -13.92 -17.67
C ASP A 360 36.79 -15.05 -18.74
N ASP A 361 35.75 -15.86 -18.77
CA ASP A 361 35.46 -16.88 -19.78
C ASP A 361 34.93 -16.28 -21.11
N GLY A 362 34.70 -14.98 -21.20
CA GLY A 362 34.14 -14.27 -22.34
C GLY A 362 32.63 -14.43 -22.53
N ILE A 363 31.94 -15.08 -21.60
CA ILE A 363 30.49 -15.26 -21.65
C ILE A 363 29.82 -13.97 -21.20
N ILE A 364 28.91 -13.43 -22.03
CA ILE A 364 28.10 -12.29 -21.73
C ILE A 364 26.78 -12.79 -21.11
N PRO A 365 26.42 -12.39 -19.89
CA PRO A 365 25.13 -12.74 -19.31
C PRO A 365 23.94 -12.26 -20.16
N LEU A 366 22.80 -12.91 -20.04
CA LEU A 366 21.54 -12.45 -20.66
C LEU A 366 21.15 -11.08 -20.11
N LYS A 367 20.47 -10.29 -20.94
CA LYS A 367 20.03 -8.95 -20.57
C LYS A 367 18.79 -8.97 -19.69
N ASP A 368 17.95 -9.96 -19.91
CA ASP A 368 16.64 -10.08 -19.27
C ASP A 368 16.58 -11.33 -18.41
N ASP A 369 16.10 -11.16 -17.19
CA ASP A 369 15.81 -12.24 -16.24
C ASP A 369 14.37 -12.14 -15.79
N TYR A 370 13.61 -13.23 -15.91
CA TYR A 370 12.20 -13.33 -15.58
C TYR A 370 11.97 -14.39 -14.52
N ARG A 371 11.23 -14.05 -13.49
CA ARG A 371 10.90 -14.97 -12.40
C ARG A 371 9.43 -14.89 -12.07
N LEU A 372 8.81 -16.05 -11.86
CA LEU A 372 7.49 -16.18 -11.27
C LEU A 372 7.66 -16.85 -9.91
N THR A 373 7.21 -16.18 -8.86
CA THR A 373 7.28 -16.70 -7.49
C THR A 373 5.89 -16.87 -6.90
N LEU A 374 5.72 -17.94 -6.15
CA LEU A 374 4.52 -18.24 -5.37
C LEU A 374 4.94 -18.29 -3.91
N GLY A 375 4.19 -17.67 -3.03
CA GLY A 375 4.54 -17.60 -1.62
C GLY A 375 3.32 -17.46 -0.72
N VAL A 376 3.56 -17.70 0.56
CA VAL A 376 2.63 -17.36 1.63
C VAL A 376 3.28 -16.26 2.45
N SER A 377 2.54 -15.19 2.69
CA SER A 377 3.00 -14.05 3.48
C SER A 377 2.30 -13.99 4.84
N TYR A 378 3.01 -13.41 5.79
CA TYR A 378 2.50 -13.06 7.10
C TYR A 378 2.76 -11.57 7.33
N GLU A 379 1.71 -10.84 7.70
CA GLU A 379 1.75 -9.42 8.02
C GLU A 379 1.51 -9.18 9.52
N TYR A 380 2.37 -8.32 10.09
CA TYR A 380 2.31 -7.88 11.50
C TYR A 380 2.18 -6.36 11.56
#